data_1bc46d9ba209f43b21da845c43be5543
#
_entry.id   1bc46d9ba209f43b21da845c43be5543
#
_cell.length_a   1.000
_cell.length_b   1.000
_cell.length_c   1.000
_cell.angle_alpha   90.00
_cell.angle_beta   90.00
_cell.angle_gamma   90.00
#
_symmetry.space_group_name_H-M   'P 1'
#
loop_
_entity.id
_entity.type
_entity.pdbx_description
1 polymer ?
#
loop_
_entity_poly.entity_id
_entity_poly.type
_entity_poly.pdbx_seq_one_letter_code
_entity_poly.pdbx_strand_id
1 'polypeptide(L)'
;FHFMKLFFAKFSGSKMPSLPVLLAWLFVLMLLLYAYPINNFLFRTSFLVSIFLFFFCLWVVLWKRKLLFWIVAITLFSYWSILVFWSKSEKSTLVQHEYLQQIASFEWTRYVWWGENIIGIDCSGLPRKSRILAHRNIGFREFDGKHLMKALSLWWNDTSAGKLLT
;
A
#
# COMPACT_ATOMS: atom_id res chain seq x y z
N PHE A 1 -0.85 11.30 28.90
CA PHE A 1 -1.96 12.26 28.64
C PHE A 1 -1.53 13.72 28.80
N HIS A 2 -0.65 14.03 29.78
CA HIS A 2 -0.17 15.39 30.04
C HIS A 2 0.79 15.89 28.95
N PHE A 3 1.64 15.00 28.41
CA PHE A 3 2.58 15.32 27.33
C PHE A 3 1.88 15.71 26.02
N MET A 4 0.77 15.04 25.70
CA MET A 4 -0.02 15.33 24.51
C MET A 4 -0.73 16.69 24.61
N LYS A 5 -1.21 17.08 25.80
CA LYS A 5 -1.77 18.42 26.05
C LYS A 5 -0.71 19.54 25.90
N LEU A 6 0.51 19.32 26.38
CA LEU A 6 1.62 20.26 26.23
C LEU A 6 2.10 20.38 24.80
N PHE A 7 2.13 19.28 24.04
CA PHE A 7 2.49 19.28 22.62
C PHE A 7 1.47 20.09 21.80
N PHE A 8 0.17 19.88 22.02
CA PHE A 8 -0.89 20.63 21.34
C PHE A 8 -0.98 22.10 21.79
N ALA A 9 -0.69 22.42 23.04
CA ALA A 9 -0.69 23.82 23.55
C ALA A 9 0.44 24.65 22.95
N LYS A 10 1.60 24.05 22.69
CA LYS A 10 2.76 24.75 22.11
C LYS A 10 2.58 25.11 20.63
N PHE A 11 1.70 24.38 19.90
CA PHE A 11 1.35 24.63 18.50
C PHE A 11 0.10 25.50 18.29
N SER A 12 -0.52 25.97 19.36
CA SER A 12 -1.78 26.72 19.31
C SER A 12 -1.66 28.15 18.76
N GLY A 13 -0.44 28.64 18.45
CA GLY A 13 -0.22 29.99 17.90
C GLY A 13 -0.33 30.13 16.38
N SER A 14 -0.23 29.05 15.62
CA SER A 14 -0.49 29.04 14.19
C SER A 14 -1.87 28.42 13.94
N LYS A 15 -2.68 28.98 13.02
CA LYS A 15 -3.97 28.43 12.60
C LYS A 15 -3.74 27.01 12.03
N MET A 16 -3.62 26.00 12.92
CA MET A 16 -3.55 24.62 12.46
C MET A 16 -4.78 24.29 11.64
N PRO A 17 -4.62 23.66 10.47
CA PRO A 17 -5.77 23.17 9.71
C PRO A 17 -6.60 22.27 10.61
N SER A 18 -7.92 22.39 10.53
CA SER A 18 -8.82 21.50 11.28
C SER A 18 -8.48 20.03 10.95
N LEU A 19 -8.60 19.15 11.93
CA LEU A 19 -8.23 17.74 11.78
C LEU A 19 -8.83 17.06 10.52
N PRO A 20 -10.11 17.34 10.11
CA PRO A 20 -10.64 16.83 8.83
C PRO A 20 -9.91 17.40 7.60
N VAL A 21 -9.44 18.64 7.64
CA VAL A 21 -8.64 19.21 6.54
C VAL A 21 -7.29 18.52 6.44
N LEU A 22 -6.64 18.24 7.57
CA LEU A 22 -5.39 17.49 7.61
C LEU A 22 -5.58 16.06 7.02
N LEU A 23 -6.65 15.37 7.38
CA LEU A 23 -6.99 14.05 6.83
C LEU A 23 -7.20 14.11 5.31
N ALA A 24 -7.90 15.13 4.81
CA ALA A 24 -8.10 15.33 3.38
C ALA A 24 -6.76 15.54 2.64
N TRP A 25 -5.88 16.38 3.19
CA TRP A 25 -4.55 16.61 2.61
C TRP A 25 -3.68 15.34 2.60
N LEU A 26 -3.67 14.56 3.69
CA LEU A 26 -2.95 13.29 3.74
C LEU A 26 -3.51 12.30 2.72
N PHE A 27 -4.83 12.25 2.54
CA PHE A 27 -5.45 11.38 1.54
C PHE A 27 -5.06 11.78 0.12
N VAL A 28 -5.10 13.09 -0.21
CA VAL A 28 -4.64 13.61 -1.50
C VAL A 28 -3.16 13.30 -1.73
N LEU A 29 -2.31 13.49 -0.71
CA LEU A 29 -0.90 13.13 -0.79
C LEU A 29 -0.69 11.65 -1.08
N MET A 30 -1.44 10.77 -0.43
CA MET A 30 -1.38 9.32 -0.70
C MET A 30 -1.77 8.99 -2.15
N LEU A 31 -2.81 9.63 -2.69
CA LEU A 31 -3.21 9.44 -4.09
C LEU A 31 -2.13 9.93 -5.06
N LEU A 32 -1.52 11.07 -4.81
CA LEU A 32 -0.42 11.61 -5.62
C LEU A 32 0.81 10.69 -5.60
N LEU A 33 1.21 10.21 -4.42
CA LEU A 33 2.33 9.28 -4.29
C LEU A 33 2.04 7.93 -4.94
N TYR A 34 0.79 7.46 -4.88
CA TYR A 34 0.37 6.22 -5.56
C TYR A 34 0.37 6.35 -7.08
N ALA A 35 -0.09 7.51 -7.60
CA ALA A 35 -0.14 7.80 -9.03
C ALA A 35 1.22 8.12 -9.64
N TYR A 36 2.20 8.51 -8.82
CA TYR A 36 3.53 8.87 -9.31
C TYR A 36 4.25 7.65 -9.89
N PRO A 37 4.76 7.72 -11.15
CA PRO A 37 5.30 6.56 -11.83
C PRO A 37 6.64 6.07 -11.27
N ILE A 38 7.47 6.98 -10.75
CA ILE A 38 8.80 6.63 -10.22
C ILE A 38 8.67 6.02 -8.83
N ASN A 39 9.12 4.78 -8.68
CA ASN A 39 9.00 4.00 -7.45
C ASN A 39 10.37 3.73 -6.82
N ASN A 40 11.01 4.78 -6.30
CA ASN A 40 12.26 4.65 -5.55
C ASN A 40 12.01 4.48 -4.04
N PHE A 41 13.06 4.17 -3.27
CA PHE A 41 12.97 3.97 -1.83
C PHE A 41 12.35 5.16 -1.08
N LEU A 42 12.69 6.39 -1.47
CA LEU A 42 12.15 7.60 -0.82
C LEU A 42 10.63 7.72 -1.03
N PHE A 43 10.13 7.47 -2.24
CA PHE A 43 8.70 7.50 -2.51
C PHE A 43 7.94 6.41 -1.76
N ARG A 44 8.47 5.19 -1.68
CA ARG A 44 7.86 4.10 -0.89
C ARG A 44 7.79 4.45 0.59
N THR A 45 8.90 4.97 1.14
CA THR A 45 8.95 5.37 2.55
C THR A 45 7.98 6.52 2.83
N SER A 46 7.94 7.54 1.96
CA SER A 46 7.00 8.66 2.09
C SER A 46 5.55 8.20 2.01
N PHE A 47 5.25 7.24 1.13
CA PHE A 47 3.91 6.65 1.03
C PHE A 47 3.52 5.90 2.31
N LEU A 48 4.40 5.08 2.88
CA LEU A 48 4.13 4.38 4.15
C LEU A 48 3.99 5.35 5.32
N VAL A 49 4.82 6.39 5.40
CA VAL A 49 4.71 7.43 6.42
C VAL A 49 3.38 8.17 6.31
N SER A 50 2.94 8.51 5.09
CA SER A 50 1.65 9.18 4.89
C SER A 50 0.47 8.29 5.27
N ILE A 51 0.52 6.98 4.98
CA ILE A 51 -0.45 5.99 5.44
C ILE A 51 -0.50 5.94 6.97
N PHE A 52 0.66 5.83 7.61
CA PHE A 52 0.75 5.78 9.07
C PHE A 52 0.17 7.04 9.72
N LEU A 53 0.53 8.22 9.23
CA LEU A 53 0.00 9.49 9.71
C LEU A 53 -1.51 9.60 9.49
N PHE A 54 -2.02 9.16 8.35
CA PHE A 54 -3.45 9.15 8.06
C PHE A 54 -4.22 8.28 9.07
N PHE A 55 -3.78 7.04 9.29
CA PHE A 55 -4.41 6.16 10.26
C PHE A 55 -4.25 6.64 11.69
N PHE A 56 -3.12 7.25 12.04
CA PHE A 56 -2.92 7.86 13.35
C PHE A 56 -3.90 9.02 13.59
N CYS A 57 -4.06 9.92 12.62
CA CYS A 57 -5.04 11.01 12.71
C CYS A 57 -6.47 10.47 12.78
N LEU A 58 -6.79 9.46 11.97
CA LEU A 58 -8.09 8.79 12.00
C LEU A 58 -8.35 8.15 13.37
N TRP A 59 -7.35 7.48 13.93
CA TRP A 59 -7.42 6.91 15.27
C TRP A 59 -7.70 7.96 16.34
N VAL A 60 -7.03 9.12 16.29
CA VAL A 60 -7.29 10.24 17.21
C VAL A 60 -8.72 10.75 17.10
N VAL A 61 -9.29 10.83 15.87
CA VAL A 61 -10.70 11.20 15.64
C VAL A 61 -11.64 10.16 16.23
N LEU A 62 -11.39 8.88 15.96
CA LEU A 62 -12.25 7.78 16.39
C LEU A 62 -12.16 7.52 17.89
N TRP A 63 -11.07 7.91 18.55
CA TRP A 63 -10.88 7.73 19.98
C TRP A 63 -11.99 8.34 20.82
N LYS A 64 -12.57 9.46 20.36
CA LYS A 64 -13.73 10.10 21.01
C LYS A 64 -15.03 9.31 20.87
N ARG A 65 -15.09 8.38 19.89
CA ARG A 65 -16.25 7.53 19.60
C ARG A 65 -15.88 6.06 19.85
N LYS A 66 -15.77 5.70 21.13
CA LYS A 66 -15.28 4.38 21.57
C LYS A 66 -15.94 3.20 20.85
N LEU A 67 -17.26 3.25 20.66
CA LEU A 67 -18.01 2.18 19.98
C LEU A 67 -17.54 1.98 18.53
N LEU A 68 -17.46 3.07 17.76
CA LEU A 68 -17.04 3.03 16.36
C LEU A 68 -15.57 2.55 16.23
N PHE A 69 -14.71 2.98 17.15
CA PHE A 69 -13.31 2.51 17.23
C PHE A 69 -13.24 0.99 17.37
N TRP A 70 -13.99 0.41 18.32
CA TRP A 70 -13.98 -1.04 18.56
C TRP A 70 -14.55 -1.83 17.38
N ILE A 71 -15.62 -1.34 16.74
CA ILE A 71 -16.17 -1.98 15.53
C ILE A 71 -15.12 -2.05 14.43
N VAL A 72 -14.46 -0.93 14.12
CA VAL A 72 -13.42 -0.87 13.08
C VAL A 72 -12.22 -1.77 13.44
N ALA A 73 -11.75 -1.73 14.69
CA ALA A 73 -10.63 -2.54 15.15
C ALA A 73 -10.92 -4.05 15.05
N ILE A 74 -12.11 -4.49 15.48
CA ILE A 74 -12.53 -5.90 15.40
C ILE A 74 -12.66 -6.34 13.95
N THR A 75 -13.25 -5.51 13.09
CA THR A 75 -13.40 -5.83 11.65
C THR A 75 -12.05 -5.98 10.97
N LEU A 76 -11.12 -5.05 11.19
CA LEU A 76 -9.76 -5.12 10.65
C LEU A 76 -9.00 -6.33 11.18
N PHE A 77 -9.11 -6.62 12.47
CA PHE A 77 -8.46 -7.76 13.08
C PHE A 77 -9.01 -9.09 12.55
N SER A 78 -10.34 -9.21 12.41
CA SER A 78 -10.98 -10.41 11.82
C SER A 78 -10.54 -10.62 10.39
N TYR A 79 -10.55 -9.55 9.57
CA TYR A 79 -10.10 -9.61 8.18
C TYR A 79 -8.62 -10.03 8.09
N TRP A 80 -7.75 -9.45 8.92
CA TRP A 80 -6.34 -9.81 8.99
C TRP A 80 -6.13 -11.27 9.41
N SER A 81 -6.88 -11.74 10.42
CA SER A 81 -6.82 -13.12 10.88
C SER A 81 -7.19 -14.10 9.76
N ILE A 82 -8.26 -13.83 9.01
CA ILE A 82 -8.65 -14.66 7.87
C ILE A 82 -7.53 -14.70 6.83
N LEU A 83 -6.92 -13.57 6.48
CA LEU A 83 -5.82 -13.52 5.50
C LEU A 83 -4.58 -14.30 5.95
N VAL A 84 -4.25 -14.30 7.25
CA VAL A 84 -3.08 -15.00 7.77
C VAL A 84 -3.31 -16.51 7.90
N PHE A 85 -4.50 -16.92 8.39
CA PHE A 85 -4.79 -18.33 8.65
C PHE A 85 -5.30 -19.08 7.43
N TRP A 86 -5.89 -18.40 6.44
CA TRP A 86 -6.42 -19.03 5.23
C TRP A 86 -5.36 -19.05 4.13
N SER A 87 -4.44 -19.99 4.21
CA SER A 87 -3.38 -20.15 3.22
C SER A 87 -3.59 -21.44 2.42
N LYS A 88 -3.70 -21.30 1.09
CA LYS A 88 -3.76 -22.42 0.15
C LYS A 88 -2.34 -22.76 -0.37
N SER A 89 -2.19 -23.98 -0.90
CA SER A 89 -0.96 -24.39 -1.59
C SER A 89 -0.77 -23.58 -2.88
N GLU A 90 0.45 -23.10 -3.10
CA GLU A 90 0.80 -22.30 -4.29
C GLU A 90 0.70 -23.17 -5.57
N LYS A 91 -0.19 -22.80 -6.48
CA LYS A 91 -0.27 -23.37 -7.82
C LYS A 91 0.57 -22.52 -8.77
N SER A 92 1.77 -22.95 -9.11
CA SER A 92 2.70 -22.20 -9.96
C SER A 92 2.12 -21.83 -11.33
N THR A 93 1.30 -22.70 -11.92
CA THR A 93 0.60 -22.46 -13.19
C THR A 93 -0.36 -21.27 -13.13
N LEU A 94 -1.05 -21.09 -12.00
CA LEU A 94 -1.96 -19.96 -11.79
C LEU A 94 -1.18 -18.62 -11.73
N VAL A 95 -0.03 -18.63 -11.07
CA VAL A 95 0.83 -17.44 -10.97
C VAL A 95 1.40 -17.08 -12.34
N GLN A 96 1.84 -18.07 -13.12
CA GLN A 96 2.36 -17.84 -14.48
C GLN A 96 1.29 -17.25 -15.41
N HIS A 97 0.09 -17.82 -15.40
CA HIS A 97 -1.02 -17.33 -16.23
C HIS A 97 -1.38 -15.88 -15.87
N GLU A 98 -1.56 -15.60 -14.58
CA GLU A 98 -1.86 -14.24 -14.10
C GLU A 98 -0.73 -13.26 -14.43
N TYR A 99 0.53 -13.69 -14.29
CA TYR A 99 1.70 -12.89 -14.64
C TYR A 99 1.70 -12.47 -16.11
N LEU A 100 1.43 -13.40 -17.04
CA LEU A 100 1.35 -13.09 -18.46
C LEU A 100 0.20 -12.14 -18.80
N GLN A 101 -0.95 -12.28 -18.14
CA GLN A 101 -2.06 -11.33 -18.28
C GLN A 101 -1.67 -9.94 -17.80
N GLN A 102 -0.92 -9.85 -16.68
CA GLN A 102 -0.46 -8.57 -16.18
C GLN A 102 0.57 -7.91 -17.11
N ILE A 103 1.48 -8.67 -17.72
CA ILE A 103 2.40 -8.14 -18.76
C ILE A 103 1.60 -7.55 -19.92
N ALA A 104 0.63 -8.28 -20.44
CA ALA A 104 -0.20 -7.82 -21.56
C ALA A 104 -0.98 -6.54 -21.22
N SER A 105 -1.37 -6.34 -19.97
CA SER A 105 -2.09 -5.13 -19.53
C SER A 105 -1.27 -3.84 -19.65
N PHE A 106 0.05 -3.94 -19.78
CA PHE A 106 0.95 -2.79 -19.95
C PHE A 106 1.33 -2.50 -21.40
N GLU A 107 0.74 -3.19 -22.38
CA GLU A 107 1.09 -3.08 -23.81
C GLU A 107 1.13 -1.62 -24.32
N TRP A 108 0.19 -0.79 -23.88
CA TRP A 108 0.08 0.63 -24.29
C TRP A 108 0.62 1.62 -23.27
N THR A 109 1.36 1.14 -22.25
CA THR A 109 1.91 2.01 -21.22
C THR A 109 3.15 2.74 -21.75
N ARG A 110 3.23 4.06 -21.50
CA ARG A 110 4.39 4.85 -21.90
C ARG A 110 5.65 4.35 -21.23
N TYR A 111 6.77 4.37 -21.97
CA TYR A 111 8.07 4.17 -21.37
C TYR A 111 8.46 5.39 -20.52
N VAL A 112 8.71 5.17 -19.26
CA VAL A 112 9.20 6.19 -18.32
C VAL A 112 10.35 5.57 -17.54
N TRP A 113 11.51 6.19 -17.61
CA TRP A 113 12.69 5.75 -16.89
C TRP A 113 12.40 5.66 -15.38
N TRP A 114 12.68 4.53 -14.75
CA TRP A 114 12.34 4.20 -13.36
C TRP A 114 10.82 4.08 -13.09
N GLY A 115 10.01 4.02 -14.12
CA GLY A 115 8.57 3.88 -13.99
C GLY A 115 8.13 2.46 -13.62
N GLU A 116 7.14 2.35 -12.72
CA GLU A 116 6.58 1.07 -12.26
C GLU A 116 5.04 1.12 -12.13
N ASN A 117 4.34 1.87 -12.95
CA ASN A 117 2.88 1.89 -12.92
C ASN A 117 2.27 2.06 -14.32
N ILE A 118 0.92 2.12 -14.40
CA ILE A 118 0.19 2.26 -15.66
C ILE A 118 0.38 3.60 -16.36
N ILE A 119 0.91 4.62 -15.67
CA ILE A 119 1.18 5.95 -16.25
C ILE A 119 2.54 5.95 -16.95
N GLY A 120 3.47 5.11 -16.45
CA GLY A 120 4.78 4.94 -17.03
C GLY A 120 5.52 3.75 -16.44
N ILE A 121 6.16 2.96 -17.32
CA ILE A 121 6.88 1.75 -16.94
C ILE A 121 8.18 1.64 -17.73
N ASP A 122 9.22 1.10 -17.12
CA ASP A 122 10.48 0.77 -17.81
C ASP A 122 10.63 -0.74 -18.00
N CYS A 123 11.70 -1.14 -18.69
CA CYS A 123 11.98 -2.56 -18.98
C CYS A 123 12.24 -3.40 -17.71
N SER A 124 12.72 -2.80 -16.63
CA SER A 124 12.95 -3.48 -15.35
C SER A 124 11.71 -3.46 -14.46
N GLY A 125 10.92 -2.41 -14.54
CA GLY A 125 9.67 -2.25 -13.80
C GLY A 125 8.57 -3.16 -14.32
N LEU A 126 8.50 -3.43 -15.62
CA LEU A 126 7.48 -4.27 -16.23
C LEU A 126 7.41 -5.69 -15.62
N PRO A 127 8.48 -6.50 -15.61
CA PRO A 127 8.41 -7.84 -15.04
C PRO A 127 8.17 -7.82 -13.54
N ARG A 128 8.75 -6.87 -12.84
CA ARG A 128 8.57 -6.72 -11.40
C ARG A 128 7.14 -6.35 -11.05
N LYS A 129 6.59 -5.31 -11.68
CA LYS A 129 5.22 -4.85 -11.43
C LYS A 129 4.19 -5.91 -11.79
N SER A 130 4.35 -6.59 -12.92
CA SER A 130 3.47 -7.66 -13.34
C SER A 130 3.44 -8.81 -12.32
N ARG A 131 4.59 -9.17 -11.75
CA ARG A 131 4.67 -10.21 -10.71
C ARG A 131 4.01 -9.76 -9.39
N ILE A 132 4.20 -8.52 -8.97
CA ILE A 132 3.52 -7.94 -7.81
C ILE A 132 2.00 -7.99 -8.00
N LEU A 133 1.52 -7.57 -9.17
CA LEU A 133 0.09 -7.55 -9.50
C LEU A 133 -0.49 -8.96 -9.58
N ALA A 134 0.23 -9.92 -10.16
CA ALA A 134 -0.19 -11.32 -10.23
C ALA A 134 -0.40 -11.89 -8.82
N HIS A 135 0.58 -11.76 -7.94
CA HIS A 135 0.44 -12.22 -6.55
C HIS A 135 -0.67 -11.48 -5.80
N ARG A 136 -0.79 -10.15 -5.98
CA ARG A 136 -1.86 -9.37 -5.38
C ARG A 136 -3.24 -9.85 -5.81
N ASN A 137 -3.46 -10.02 -7.11
CA ASN A 137 -4.75 -10.41 -7.66
C ASN A 137 -5.15 -11.83 -7.21
N ILE A 138 -4.20 -12.78 -7.23
CA ILE A 138 -4.44 -14.12 -6.70
C ILE A 138 -4.76 -14.07 -5.21
N GLY A 139 -3.99 -13.30 -4.44
CA GLY A 139 -4.19 -13.15 -3.00
C GLY A 139 -5.58 -12.64 -2.65
N PHE A 140 -6.10 -11.67 -3.40
CA PHE A 140 -7.47 -11.17 -3.19
C PHE A 140 -8.55 -12.14 -3.70
N ARG A 141 -8.35 -12.76 -4.88
CA ARG A 141 -9.33 -13.68 -5.47
C ARG A 141 -9.49 -14.97 -4.67
N GLU A 142 -8.36 -15.53 -4.21
CA GLU A 142 -8.33 -16.81 -3.48
C GLU A 142 -8.34 -16.60 -1.94
N PHE A 143 -8.34 -15.35 -1.46
CA PHE A 143 -8.18 -14.99 -0.04
C PHE A 143 -6.91 -15.60 0.57
N ASP A 144 -5.81 -15.62 -0.19
CA ASP A 144 -4.55 -16.22 0.23
C ASP A 144 -3.54 -15.17 0.72
N GLY A 145 -3.32 -15.14 2.03
CA GLY A 145 -2.40 -14.19 2.67
C GLY A 145 -0.94 -14.38 2.25
N LYS A 146 -0.51 -15.60 1.85
CA LYS A 146 0.89 -15.81 1.39
C LYS A 146 1.16 -15.04 0.11
N HIS A 147 0.22 -15.06 -0.84
CA HIS A 147 0.35 -14.29 -2.08
C HIS A 147 0.37 -12.79 -1.79
N LEU A 148 -0.46 -12.28 -0.87
CA LEU A 148 -0.43 -10.87 -0.48
C LEU A 148 0.88 -10.47 0.19
N MET A 149 1.42 -11.31 1.09
CA MET A 149 2.72 -11.09 1.72
C MET A 149 3.87 -11.15 0.70
N LYS A 150 3.79 -12.04 -0.30
CA LYS A 150 4.76 -12.11 -1.40
C LYS A 150 4.71 -10.85 -2.26
N ALA A 151 3.51 -10.37 -2.61
CA ALA A 151 3.34 -9.12 -3.34
C ALA A 151 3.94 -7.92 -2.57
N LEU A 152 3.69 -7.83 -1.26
CA LEU A 152 4.24 -6.80 -0.40
C LEU A 152 5.78 -6.90 -0.31
N SER A 153 6.33 -8.10 -0.15
CA SER A 153 7.77 -8.34 -0.12
C SER A 153 8.45 -7.93 -1.43
N LEU A 154 7.86 -8.29 -2.58
CA LEU A 154 8.36 -7.89 -3.90
C LEU A 154 8.26 -6.38 -4.12
N TRP A 155 7.23 -5.74 -3.60
CA TRP A 155 7.07 -4.28 -3.67
C TRP A 155 8.11 -3.56 -2.80
N TRP A 156 8.39 -4.06 -1.60
CA TRP A 156 9.34 -3.44 -0.68
C TRP A 156 10.79 -3.61 -1.14
N ASN A 157 11.16 -4.83 -1.55
CA ASN A 157 12.52 -5.13 -1.94
C ASN A 157 12.80 -4.72 -3.40
N ASP A 158 13.89 -4.00 -3.63
CA ASP A 158 14.40 -3.74 -4.98
C ASP A 158 15.06 -5.02 -5.52
N THR A 159 14.25 -5.88 -6.10
CA THR A 159 14.74 -7.07 -6.79
C THR A 159 15.01 -6.72 -8.25
N SER A 160 16.27 -6.90 -8.69
CA SER A 160 16.61 -6.82 -10.12
C SER A 160 15.86 -7.88 -10.91
N ALA A 161 15.55 -7.61 -12.18
CA ALA A 161 14.84 -8.53 -13.07
C ALA A 161 15.44 -9.94 -13.08
N GLY A 162 16.77 -10.08 -12.94
CA GLY A 162 17.47 -11.36 -12.87
C GLY A 162 17.17 -12.19 -11.62
N LYS A 163 16.87 -11.57 -10.48
CA LYS A 163 16.46 -12.28 -9.24
C LYS A 163 14.98 -12.69 -9.23
N LEU A 164 14.20 -12.24 -10.20
CA LEU A 164 12.79 -12.60 -10.30
C LEU A 164 12.57 -13.94 -11.04
N LEU A 165 13.60 -14.46 -11.70
CA LEU A 165 13.56 -15.69 -12.50
C LEU A 165 13.99 -16.94 -11.71
N THR A 166 14.56 -16.78 -10.53
CA THR A 166 14.87 -17.86 -9.58
C THR A 166 13.82 -17.99 -8.48
#